data_e73c4a9c9bd4ca07fce127639bab0a0d
#
_entry.id   e73c4a9c9bd4ca07fce127639bab0a0d
#
_cell.length_a   1.000
_cell.length_b   1.000
_cell.length_c   1.000
_cell.angle_alpha   90.00
_cell.angle_beta   90.00
_cell.angle_gamma   90.00
#
_symmetry.space_group_name_H-M   'P 1'
#
loop_
_entity.id
_entity.type
_entity.pdbx_description
1 polymer ?
#
loop_
_entity_poly.entity_id
_entity_poly.type
_entity_poly.pdbx_seq_one_letter_code
_entity_poly.pdbx_strand_id
1 'polypeptide(L)'
;MEIEGFENYLIFENGDIVNVNTGLKLKHSKNMYGYLKVCLYKNGKKSFKQIHRLLAQAYIPNLNNKPQVDHINRIRDDNRLCNLRWVTQTENNVNQNLRKNNTTGYKNISTSKFRNGFCVAISRNKILYKKAGIKTLEEAIIQRDLMLSMFTN
;
A
#
# COMPACT_ATOMS: atom_id res chain seq x y z
N MET A 1 -13.98 -14.14 -13.19
CA MET A 1 -14.16 -12.78 -13.75
C MET A 1 -13.18 -12.60 -14.89
N GLU A 2 -13.61 -11.97 -16.00
CA GLU A 2 -12.69 -11.58 -17.07
C GLU A 2 -11.74 -10.47 -16.61
N ILE A 3 -10.51 -10.47 -17.15
CA ILE A 3 -9.54 -9.41 -16.86
C ILE A 3 -9.74 -8.30 -17.88
N GLU A 4 -10.11 -7.11 -17.43
CA GLU A 4 -10.32 -5.94 -18.29
C GLU A 4 -9.12 -5.70 -19.21
N GLY A 5 -9.39 -5.61 -20.52
CA GLY A 5 -8.38 -5.45 -21.56
C GLY A 5 -7.55 -6.70 -21.88
N PHE A 6 -7.91 -7.88 -21.31
CA PHE A 6 -7.27 -9.18 -21.56
C PHE A 6 -8.31 -10.29 -21.58
N GLU A 7 -9.22 -10.26 -22.54
CA GLU A 7 -10.45 -11.05 -22.64
C GLU A 7 -10.20 -12.58 -22.70
N ASN A 8 -8.97 -12.97 -23.08
CA ASN A 8 -8.55 -14.39 -23.12
C ASN A 8 -8.13 -14.94 -21.74
N TYR A 9 -8.33 -14.18 -20.67
CA TYR A 9 -7.90 -14.59 -19.32
C TYR A 9 -9.00 -14.37 -18.30
N LEU A 10 -9.20 -15.39 -17.46
CA LEU A 10 -10.08 -15.33 -16.29
C LEU A 10 -9.24 -15.26 -15.01
N ILE A 11 -9.65 -14.40 -14.08
CA ILE A 11 -9.12 -14.38 -12.72
C ILE A 11 -10.16 -14.93 -11.75
N PHE A 12 -9.71 -15.73 -10.78
CA PHE A 12 -10.51 -16.32 -9.71
C PHE A 12 -10.21 -15.62 -8.38
N GLU A 13 -11.11 -15.71 -7.41
CA GLU A 13 -11.00 -15.04 -6.09
C GLU A 13 -9.74 -15.44 -5.32
N ASN A 14 -9.26 -16.67 -5.52
CA ASN A 14 -8.00 -17.13 -4.93
C ASN A 14 -6.74 -16.58 -5.61
N GLY A 15 -6.90 -15.75 -6.65
CA GLY A 15 -5.83 -15.15 -7.42
C GLY A 15 -5.34 -15.98 -8.60
N ASP A 16 -5.87 -17.18 -8.82
CA ASP A 16 -5.55 -18.01 -9.98
C ASP A 16 -5.98 -17.31 -11.27
N ILE A 17 -5.15 -17.44 -12.31
CA ILE A 17 -5.43 -16.91 -13.63
C ILE A 17 -5.34 -18.04 -14.66
N VAL A 18 -6.38 -18.18 -15.47
CA VAL A 18 -6.48 -19.21 -16.50
C VAL A 18 -6.60 -18.55 -17.87
N ASN A 19 -5.85 -19.05 -18.83
CA ASN A 19 -6.03 -18.69 -20.24
C ASN A 19 -7.21 -19.48 -20.81
N VAL A 20 -8.25 -18.80 -21.27
CA VAL A 20 -9.50 -19.40 -21.74
C VAL A 20 -9.27 -20.28 -22.98
N ASN A 21 -8.38 -19.86 -23.90
CA ASN A 21 -8.14 -20.57 -25.15
C ASN A 21 -7.38 -21.88 -24.97
N THR A 22 -6.54 -21.97 -23.93
CA THR A 22 -5.69 -23.16 -23.70
C THR A 22 -6.11 -23.96 -22.48
N GLY A 23 -6.98 -23.41 -21.61
CA GLY A 23 -7.33 -24.00 -20.31
C GLY A 23 -6.19 -23.98 -19.29
N LEU A 24 -5.04 -23.43 -19.62
CA LEU A 24 -3.86 -23.48 -18.75
C LEU A 24 -3.91 -22.42 -17.65
N LYS A 25 -3.64 -22.84 -16.42
CA LYS A 25 -3.38 -21.95 -15.28
C LYS A 25 -2.01 -21.32 -15.41
N LEU A 26 -1.93 -19.99 -15.27
CA LEU A 26 -0.69 -19.26 -15.39
C LEU A 26 0.13 -19.30 -14.09
N LYS A 27 1.46 -19.42 -14.25
CA LYS A 27 2.39 -19.34 -13.12
C LYS A 27 2.56 -17.90 -12.66
N HIS A 28 2.52 -17.70 -11.34
CA HIS A 28 2.86 -16.42 -10.73
C HIS A 28 4.36 -16.34 -10.42
N SER A 29 4.90 -15.14 -10.46
CA SER A 29 6.28 -14.87 -10.03
C SER A 29 6.30 -13.65 -9.11
N LYS A 30 7.27 -13.57 -8.18
CA LYS A 30 7.47 -12.38 -7.36
C LYS A 30 8.30 -11.35 -8.12
N ASN A 31 7.95 -10.07 -7.98
CA ASN A 31 8.83 -8.99 -8.42
C ASN A 31 9.88 -8.68 -7.32
N MET A 32 10.84 -7.80 -7.61
CA MET A 32 11.88 -7.38 -6.66
C MET A 32 11.36 -6.76 -5.37
N TYR A 33 10.11 -6.30 -5.36
CA TYR A 33 9.46 -5.72 -4.19
C TYR A 33 8.60 -6.72 -3.41
N GLY A 34 8.55 -7.99 -3.83
CA GLY A 34 7.80 -9.06 -3.16
C GLY A 34 6.33 -9.19 -3.58
N TYR A 35 5.84 -8.42 -4.55
CA TYR A 35 4.48 -8.57 -5.09
C TYR A 35 4.40 -9.72 -6.08
N LEU A 36 3.31 -10.49 -6.03
CA LEU A 36 3.01 -11.48 -7.05
C LEU A 36 2.56 -10.80 -8.35
N LYS A 37 3.13 -11.26 -9.47
CA LYS A 37 2.82 -10.81 -10.83
C LYS A 37 2.58 -12.00 -11.75
N VAL A 38 1.83 -11.76 -12.81
CA VAL A 38 1.56 -12.68 -13.92
C VAL A 38 1.95 -12.03 -15.24
N CYS A 39 2.35 -12.82 -16.22
CA CYS A 39 2.58 -12.39 -17.59
C CYS A 39 1.34 -12.70 -18.44
N LEU A 40 0.71 -11.66 -18.98
CA LEU A 40 -0.41 -11.75 -19.91
C LEU A 40 0.04 -11.35 -21.31
N TYR A 41 -0.59 -11.88 -22.32
CA TYR A 41 -0.34 -11.54 -23.73
C TYR A 41 -1.58 -10.90 -24.33
N LYS A 42 -1.39 -9.81 -25.06
CA LYS A 42 -2.41 -9.20 -25.91
C LYS A 42 -1.76 -8.77 -27.23
N ASN A 43 -2.33 -9.22 -28.34
CA ASN A 43 -1.82 -8.91 -29.69
C ASN A 43 -0.31 -9.18 -29.85
N GLY A 44 0.16 -10.33 -29.35
CA GLY A 44 1.57 -10.73 -29.39
C GLY A 44 2.49 -10.00 -28.40
N LYS A 45 2.00 -8.99 -27.67
CA LYS A 45 2.79 -8.21 -26.70
C LYS A 45 2.63 -8.75 -25.27
N LYS A 46 3.78 -8.87 -24.57
CA LYS A 46 3.83 -9.24 -23.15
C LYS A 46 3.43 -8.06 -22.26
N SER A 47 2.62 -8.32 -21.22
CA SER A 47 2.27 -7.37 -20.19
C SER A 47 2.35 -8.02 -18.81
N PHE A 48 3.16 -7.47 -17.91
CA PHE A 48 3.21 -7.94 -16.54
C PHE A 48 2.20 -7.19 -15.67
N LYS A 49 1.30 -7.95 -15.05
CA LYS A 49 0.26 -7.39 -14.16
C LYS A 49 0.46 -7.91 -12.74
N GLN A 50 0.18 -7.06 -11.75
CA GLN A 50 0.23 -7.44 -10.34
C GLN A 50 -1.09 -8.11 -9.94
N ILE A 51 -1.02 -9.27 -9.30
CA ILE A 51 -2.20 -10.09 -8.95
C ILE A 51 -3.17 -9.31 -8.06
N HIS A 52 -2.68 -8.66 -6.99
CA HIS A 52 -3.53 -7.90 -6.07
C HIS A 52 -4.33 -6.79 -6.78
N ARG A 53 -3.76 -6.17 -7.83
CA ARG A 53 -4.48 -5.14 -8.59
C ARG A 53 -5.56 -5.75 -9.47
N LEU A 54 -5.29 -6.88 -10.12
CA LEU A 54 -6.28 -7.60 -10.91
C LEU A 54 -7.44 -8.09 -10.04
N LEU A 55 -7.13 -8.63 -8.85
CA LEU A 55 -8.14 -9.06 -7.87
C LEU A 55 -9.01 -7.89 -7.40
N ALA A 56 -8.38 -6.75 -7.05
CA ALA A 56 -9.13 -5.58 -6.63
C ALA A 56 -10.02 -5.03 -7.74
N GLN A 57 -9.54 -5.00 -8.99
CA GLN A 57 -10.32 -4.57 -10.15
C GLN A 57 -11.52 -5.49 -10.42
N ALA A 58 -11.34 -6.80 -10.25
CA ALA A 58 -12.37 -7.78 -10.53
C ALA A 58 -13.44 -7.92 -9.41
N TYR A 59 -13.03 -7.78 -8.13
CA TYR A 59 -13.85 -8.22 -7.02
C TYR A 59 -14.11 -7.16 -5.94
N ILE A 60 -13.39 -6.02 -5.92
CA ILE A 60 -13.55 -5.01 -4.88
C ILE A 60 -14.10 -3.72 -5.50
N PRO A 61 -15.32 -3.30 -5.13
CA PRO A 61 -15.90 -2.05 -5.62
C PRO A 61 -15.01 -0.83 -5.29
N ASN A 62 -14.83 0.06 -6.28
CA ASN A 62 -14.04 1.30 -6.13
C ASN A 62 -14.91 2.54 -6.39
N LEU A 63 -15.92 2.73 -5.55
CA LEU A 63 -16.91 3.81 -5.71
C LEU A 63 -16.29 5.22 -5.69
N ASN A 64 -15.17 5.39 -5.02
CA ASN A 64 -14.46 6.66 -4.88
C ASN A 64 -13.31 6.84 -5.88
N ASN A 65 -13.17 5.97 -6.88
CA ASN A 65 -12.09 5.99 -7.87
C ASN A 65 -10.68 6.15 -7.26
N LYS A 66 -10.41 5.46 -6.14
CA LYS A 66 -9.11 5.51 -5.47
C LYS A 66 -8.04 4.84 -6.34
N PRO A 67 -6.85 5.45 -6.51
CA PRO A 67 -5.88 5.04 -7.54
C PRO A 67 -5.00 3.84 -7.15
N GLN A 68 -4.97 3.45 -5.88
CA GLN A 68 -4.06 2.43 -5.39
C GLN A 68 -4.77 1.29 -4.69
N VAL A 69 -4.15 0.10 -4.74
CA VAL A 69 -4.54 -1.06 -3.95
C VAL A 69 -3.49 -1.31 -2.88
N ASP A 70 -3.91 -1.47 -1.64
CA ASP A 70 -3.08 -1.65 -0.47
C ASP A 70 -3.38 -3.02 0.19
N HIS A 71 -2.34 -3.63 0.77
CA HIS A 71 -2.45 -4.80 1.64
C HIS A 71 -2.61 -4.34 3.08
N ILE A 72 -3.76 -4.59 3.69
CA ILE A 72 -4.10 -4.12 5.05
C ILE A 72 -3.03 -4.58 6.06
N ASN A 73 -2.61 -5.85 5.98
CA ASN A 73 -1.59 -6.45 6.85
C ASN A 73 -0.13 -6.15 6.42
N ARG A 74 0.10 -5.42 5.32
CA ARG A 74 1.42 -5.07 4.75
C ARG A 74 2.21 -6.26 4.21
N ILE A 75 1.62 -7.45 4.08
CA ILE A 75 2.22 -8.64 3.47
C ILE A 75 1.88 -8.63 1.98
N ARG A 76 2.88 -8.34 1.12
CA ARG A 76 2.70 -8.01 -0.30
C ARG A 76 2.29 -9.18 -1.20
N ASP A 77 2.36 -10.39 -0.73
CA ASP A 77 1.92 -11.62 -1.42
C ASP A 77 0.66 -12.25 -0.80
N ASP A 78 0.13 -11.67 0.28
CA ASP A 78 -1.15 -12.07 0.85
C ASP A 78 -2.31 -11.39 0.10
N ASN A 79 -2.68 -11.97 -1.03
CA ASN A 79 -3.69 -11.43 -1.94
C ASN A 79 -5.14 -11.87 -1.63
N ARG A 80 -5.43 -12.34 -0.43
CA ARG A 80 -6.82 -12.61 -0.01
C ARG A 80 -7.66 -11.33 -0.14
N LEU A 81 -8.86 -11.42 -0.69
CA LEU A 81 -9.73 -10.27 -0.94
C LEU A 81 -9.98 -9.44 0.33
N CYS A 82 -10.19 -10.10 1.48
CA CYS A 82 -10.37 -9.42 2.79
C CYS A 82 -9.15 -8.61 3.25
N ASN A 83 -7.97 -8.87 2.67
CA ASN A 83 -6.72 -8.16 2.97
C ASN A 83 -6.42 -7.03 1.96
N LEU A 84 -7.20 -6.89 0.90
CA LEU A 84 -7.01 -5.88 -0.13
C LEU A 84 -8.04 -4.75 0.02
N ARG A 85 -7.61 -3.52 -0.26
CA ARG A 85 -8.49 -2.35 -0.28
C ARG A 85 -8.01 -1.30 -1.27
N TRP A 86 -8.96 -0.55 -1.82
CA TRP A 86 -8.64 0.65 -2.58
C TRP A 86 -8.30 1.81 -1.63
N VAL A 87 -7.23 2.53 -1.95
CA VAL A 87 -6.72 3.64 -1.12
C VAL A 87 -6.24 4.80 -1.97
N THR A 88 -6.25 5.98 -1.37
CA THR A 88 -5.51 7.15 -1.86
C THR A 88 -4.01 6.99 -1.53
N GLN A 89 -3.16 7.82 -2.14
CA GLN A 89 -1.72 7.87 -1.81
C GLN A 89 -1.50 8.19 -0.32
N THR A 90 -2.31 9.09 0.24
CA THR A 90 -2.20 9.50 1.67
C THR A 90 -2.53 8.33 2.60
N GLU A 91 -3.63 7.63 2.36
CA GLU A 91 -4.04 6.44 3.13
C GLU A 91 -2.97 5.34 3.05
N ASN A 92 -2.41 5.09 1.85
CA ASN A 92 -1.35 4.10 1.65
C ASN A 92 -0.08 4.48 2.43
N ASN A 93 0.32 5.75 2.43
CA ASN A 93 1.47 6.22 3.20
C ASN A 93 1.30 6.01 4.70
N VAL A 94 0.08 6.15 5.22
CA VAL A 94 -0.22 5.87 6.64
C VAL A 94 -0.03 4.39 6.97
N ASN A 95 -0.38 3.48 6.05
CA ASN A 95 -0.22 2.04 6.26
C ASN A 95 1.22 1.53 6.10
N GLN A 96 2.18 2.34 5.62
CA GLN A 96 3.57 1.88 5.45
C GLN A 96 4.23 1.51 6.79
N ASN A 97 5.17 0.55 6.75
CA ASN A 97 6.04 0.26 7.88
C ASN A 97 6.93 1.46 8.21
N LEU A 98 7.52 1.45 9.42
CA LEU A 98 8.57 2.39 9.78
C LEU A 98 9.72 2.29 8.77
N ARG A 99 10.28 3.44 8.40
CA ARG A 99 11.47 3.47 7.54
C ARG A 99 12.65 2.78 8.23
N LYS A 100 13.52 2.11 7.48
CA LYS A 100 14.71 1.42 8.02
C LYS A 100 15.63 2.34 8.83
N ASN A 101 15.66 3.64 8.51
CA ASN A 101 16.44 4.66 9.21
C ASN A 101 15.68 5.35 10.36
N ASN A 102 14.51 4.83 10.75
CA ASN A 102 13.80 5.37 11.91
C ASN A 102 14.50 4.92 13.19
N THR A 103 14.99 5.89 13.97
CA THR A 103 15.74 5.67 15.22
C THR A 103 14.88 5.76 16.46
N THR A 104 13.63 6.25 16.35
CA THR A 104 12.74 6.47 17.51
C THR A 104 11.76 5.32 17.74
N GLY A 105 11.56 4.42 16.77
CA GLY A 105 10.52 3.39 16.81
C GLY A 105 9.10 3.90 16.51
N TYR A 106 8.93 5.22 16.30
CA TYR A 106 7.63 5.84 16.08
C TYR A 106 7.54 6.58 14.75
N LYS A 107 6.39 6.48 14.05
CA LYS A 107 6.10 7.33 12.89
C LYS A 107 5.96 8.78 13.33
N ASN A 108 6.33 9.69 12.43
CA ASN A 108 6.21 11.13 12.60
C ASN A 108 7.09 11.72 13.72
N ILE A 109 7.93 10.91 14.39
CA ILE A 109 8.91 11.35 15.37
C ILE A 109 10.31 11.09 14.83
N SER A 110 11.19 12.08 14.92
CA SER A 110 12.60 11.97 14.56
C SER A 110 13.48 12.62 15.62
N THR A 111 14.72 12.15 15.75
CA THR A 111 15.74 12.80 16.56
C THR A 111 16.25 14.07 15.88
N SER A 112 16.52 15.12 16.63
CA SER A 112 17.13 16.35 16.13
C SER A 112 18.62 16.36 16.44
N LYS A 113 19.46 16.28 15.41
CA LYS A 113 20.93 16.32 15.56
C LYS A 113 21.45 17.65 16.14
N PHE A 114 20.72 18.75 15.90
CA PHE A 114 21.17 20.10 16.29
C PHE A 114 20.63 20.60 17.63
N ARG A 115 19.63 19.93 18.22
CA ARG A 115 18.91 20.41 19.41
C ARG A 115 18.80 19.41 20.56
N ASN A 116 19.58 18.32 20.53
CA ASN A 116 19.53 17.24 21.53
C ASN A 116 18.10 16.96 22.02
N GLY A 117 17.24 16.46 21.09
CA GLY A 117 15.84 16.22 21.42
C GLY A 117 15.09 15.62 20.25
N PHE A 118 13.78 15.73 20.30
CA PHE A 118 12.88 15.12 19.32
C PHE A 118 12.12 16.19 18.53
N CYS A 119 11.71 15.78 17.34
CA CYS A 119 10.87 16.57 16.45
C CYS A 119 9.68 15.71 16.00
N VAL A 120 8.48 16.23 16.16
CA VAL A 120 7.24 15.67 15.58
C VAL A 120 6.93 16.41 14.29
N ALA A 121 6.67 15.68 13.21
CA ALA A 121 6.32 16.25 11.91
C ALA A 121 5.24 15.41 11.24
N ILE A 122 4.06 16.00 11.00
CA ILE A 122 2.90 15.36 10.38
C ILE A 122 2.49 16.19 9.17
N SER A 123 2.41 15.56 8.00
CA SER A 123 1.89 16.19 6.79
C SER A 123 0.47 15.71 6.51
N ARG A 124 -0.48 16.64 6.31
CA ARG A 124 -1.86 16.39 5.92
C ARG A 124 -2.32 17.46 4.92
N ASN A 125 -2.99 17.05 3.87
CA ASN A 125 -3.53 17.95 2.85
C ASN A 125 -2.49 18.97 2.32
N LYS A 126 -1.24 18.53 2.12
CA LYS A 126 -0.08 19.35 1.71
C LYS A 126 0.38 20.38 2.77
N ILE A 127 -0.21 20.39 3.96
CA ILE A 127 0.21 21.24 5.08
C ILE A 127 1.12 20.43 6.01
N LEU A 128 2.26 21.00 6.40
CA LEU A 128 3.20 20.42 7.35
C LEU A 128 2.97 21.00 8.74
N TYR A 129 2.57 20.15 9.67
CA TYR A 129 2.49 20.46 11.10
C TYR A 129 3.78 19.96 11.76
N LYS A 130 4.54 20.85 12.40
CA LYS A 130 5.85 20.51 12.97
C LYS A 130 6.04 21.15 14.33
N LYS A 131 6.52 20.35 15.30
CA LYS A 131 7.01 20.81 16.61
C LYS A 131 8.38 20.20 16.88
N ALA A 132 9.36 21.03 17.15
CA ALA A 132 10.74 20.62 17.41
C ALA A 132 11.18 21.11 18.81
N GLY A 133 12.33 20.59 19.29
CA GLY A 133 12.88 20.99 20.61
C GLY A 133 12.19 20.29 21.78
N ILE A 134 11.53 19.15 21.52
CA ILE A 134 10.93 18.30 22.55
C ILE A 134 12.06 17.52 23.23
N LYS A 135 12.13 17.52 24.56
CA LYS A 135 13.28 16.99 25.30
C LYS A 135 13.24 15.44 25.41
N THR A 136 12.08 14.86 25.65
CA THR A 136 11.94 13.41 25.86
C THR A 136 11.13 12.74 24.75
N LEU A 137 11.31 11.43 24.62
CA LEU A 137 10.54 10.63 23.66
C LEU A 137 9.07 10.53 24.08
N GLU A 138 8.80 10.44 25.36
CA GLU A 138 7.45 10.39 25.95
C GLU A 138 6.67 11.66 25.60
N GLU A 139 7.27 12.83 25.81
CA GLU A 139 6.66 14.11 25.41
C GLU A 139 6.40 14.17 23.89
N ALA A 140 7.32 13.63 23.09
CA ALA A 140 7.17 13.60 21.65
C ALA A 140 6.01 12.66 21.21
N ILE A 141 5.80 11.53 21.89
CA ILE A 141 4.69 10.63 21.67
C ILE A 141 3.37 11.33 21.98
N ILE A 142 3.25 11.94 23.15
CA ILE A 142 2.06 12.70 23.56
C ILE A 142 1.75 13.81 22.55
N GLN A 143 2.76 14.58 22.16
CA GLN A 143 2.59 15.67 21.19
C GLN A 143 2.17 15.15 19.81
N ARG A 144 2.72 14.00 19.35
CA ARG A 144 2.30 13.36 18.10
C ARG A 144 0.84 12.95 18.16
N ASP A 145 0.39 12.33 19.25
CA ASP A 145 -0.96 11.83 19.39
C ASP A 145 -1.97 12.97 19.47
N LEU A 146 -1.64 14.06 20.16
CA LEU A 146 -2.42 15.29 20.13
C LEU A 146 -2.53 15.88 18.72
N MET A 147 -1.43 15.92 17.97
CA MET A 147 -1.47 16.40 16.58
C MET A 147 -2.25 15.47 15.67
N LEU A 148 -2.23 14.15 15.88
CA LEU A 148 -2.99 13.18 15.08
C LEU A 148 -4.49 13.28 15.38
N SER A 149 -4.89 13.49 16.63
CA SER A 149 -6.31 13.63 17.01
C SER A 149 -7.00 14.82 16.33
N MET A 150 -6.24 15.87 15.97
CA MET A 150 -6.77 17.00 15.20
C MET A 150 -7.27 16.63 13.78
N PHE A 151 -6.92 15.45 13.29
CA PHE A 151 -7.26 14.99 11.94
C PHE A 151 -8.23 13.78 11.90
N THR A 152 -8.78 13.38 13.04
CA THR A 152 -9.66 12.22 13.17
C THR A 152 -11.15 12.57 13.23
N ASN A 153 -11.50 13.84 13.00
CA ASN A 153 -12.90 14.30 12.85
C ASN A 153 -13.32 14.34 11.40
#